data_03295cfe9e630a7f30eec721e30a0862
#
_entry.id   03295cfe9e630a7f30eec721e30a0862
#
_cell.length_a   1.000
_cell.length_b   1.000
_cell.length_c   1.000
_cell.angle_alpha   90.00
_cell.angle_beta   90.00
_cell.angle_gamma   90.00
#
_symmetry.space_group_name_H-M   'P 1'
#
loop_
_entity.id
_entity.type
_entity.pdbx_description
1 polymer ?
#
loop_
_entity_poly.entity_id
_entity_poly.type
_entity_poly.pdbx_seq_one_letter_code
_entity_poly.pdbx_strand_id
1 'polypeptide(L)'
;MRDRKSNNRTPSLSVMHVVLLLLCAVIVTSYGINGLYARYRSEVHGTDSARVIRFGDVYLVEAADNNLMLIPGVVCKKEAYISFQGSEASTYVFVVIEASSHWTENGGILVMYDRDKSDKLVSIQVEDSWTPVSDENNIFVYAISLDPNQTLLEKQIFGIQNGVQGGIIVSPEMTKTDIDYLNSIGTISLRITAIAVQSNGFADYAAAWESIR
;
A
#
# COMPACT_ATOMS: atom_id res chain seq x y z
N MET A 1 76.07 17.19 32.40
CA MET A 1 74.74 16.58 32.65
C MET A 1 73.73 17.28 31.75
N ARG A 2 73.30 16.64 30.64
CA ARG A 2 72.44 17.28 29.65
C ARG A 2 71.11 16.54 29.71
N ASP A 3 70.07 17.22 30.23
CA ASP A 3 68.72 16.70 30.27
C ASP A 3 68.13 16.68 28.85
N ARG A 4 67.81 15.49 28.36
CA ARG A 4 67.03 15.27 27.12
C ARG A 4 65.53 15.34 27.46
N LYS A 5 64.88 16.48 27.23
CA LYS A 5 63.42 16.61 27.22
C LYS A 5 62.84 15.79 26.08
N SER A 6 62.21 14.68 26.40
CA SER A 6 61.39 13.87 25.46
C SER A 6 60.13 14.65 25.14
N ASN A 7 60.03 15.09 23.89
CA ASN A 7 58.85 15.82 23.36
C ASN A 7 57.83 14.78 22.79
N ASN A 8 57.01 14.23 23.66
CA ASN A 8 55.86 13.39 23.25
C ASN A 8 54.80 14.30 22.60
N ARG A 9 54.94 14.50 21.28
CA ARG A 9 53.83 15.04 20.47
C ARG A 9 52.81 13.97 20.21
N THR A 10 51.67 14.01 20.89
CA THR A 10 50.49 13.25 20.50
C THR A 10 50.07 13.71 19.10
N PRO A 11 49.85 12.79 18.15
CA PRO A 11 49.44 13.16 16.81
C PRO A 11 48.07 13.84 16.90
N SER A 12 47.97 15.10 16.57
CA SER A 12 46.69 15.80 16.41
C SER A 12 46.03 15.21 15.17
N LEU A 13 44.88 14.56 15.38
CA LEU A 13 44.01 14.15 14.26
C LEU A 13 43.72 15.42 13.41
N SER A 14 44.11 15.39 12.16
CA SER A 14 43.85 16.50 11.26
C SER A 14 42.31 16.62 11.09
N VAL A 15 41.81 17.84 10.97
CA VAL A 15 40.37 18.13 10.77
C VAL A 15 39.80 17.26 9.64
N MET A 16 40.61 16.95 8.62
CA MET A 16 40.24 16.10 7.51
C MET A 16 39.92 14.65 7.91
N HIS A 17 40.64 14.08 8.88
CA HIS A 17 40.37 12.72 9.39
C HIS A 17 39.08 12.68 10.23
N VAL A 18 38.76 13.74 10.97
CA VAL A 18 37.53 13.85 11.73
C VAL A 18 36.33 13.95 10.78
N VAL A 19 36.42 14.76 9.72
CA VAL A 19 35.36 14.89 8.70
C VAL A 19 35.14 13.55 7.98
N LEU A 20 36.23 12.85 7.62
CA LEU A 20 36.13 11.53 6.97
C LEU A 20 35.46 10.49 7.86
N LEU A 21 35.77 10.46 9.16
CA LEU A 21 35.14 9.56 10.12
C LEU A 21 33.64 9.84 10.29
N LEU A 22 33.26 11.13 10.36
CA LEU A 22 31.85 11.54 10.43
C LEU A 22 31.09 11.13 9.15
N LEU A 23 31.70 11.31 7.98
CA LEU A 23 31.10 10.90 6.71
C LEU A 23 30.87 9.37 6.66
N CYS A 24 31.86 8.58 7.08
CA CYS A 24 31.74 7.13 7.17
C CYS A 24 30.64 6.70 8.17
N ALA A 25 30.52 7.37 9.32
CA ALA A 25 29.48 7.09 10.29
C ALA A 25 28.07 7.36 9.71
N VAL A 26 27.88 8.44 8.98
CA VAL A 26 26.60 8.76 8.31
C VAL A 26 26.24 7.70 7.25
N ILE A 27 27.21 7.27 6.46
CA ILE A 27 27.00 6.25 5.45
C ILE A 27 26.60 4.91 6.10
N VAL A 28 27.31 4.47 7.13
CA VAL A 28 27.02 3.21 7.85
C VAL A 28 25.65 3.23 8.52
N THR A 29 25.27 4.35 9.15
CA THR A 29 23.94 4.49 9.76
C THR A 29 22.83 4.48 8.70
N SER A 30 23.00 5.15 7.56
CA SER A 30 22.05 5.16 6.45
C SER A 30 21.81 3.76 5.87
N TYR A 31 22.87 2.96 5.69
CA TYR A 31 22.75 1.57 5.24
C TYR A 31 22.11 0.67 6.30
N GLY A 32 22.39 0.90 7.58
CA GLY A 32 21.80 0.15 8.69
C GLY A 32 20.28 0.36 8.79
N ILE A 33 19.82 1.59 8.64
CA ILE A 33 18.39 1.93 8.70
C ILE A 33 17.65 1.31 7.51
N ASN A 34 18.15 1.45 6.29
CA ASN A 34 17.54 0.83 5.10
C ASN A 34 17.49 -0.71 5.20
N GLY A 35 18.50 -1.35 5.79
CA GLY A 35 18.51 -2.79 6.01
C GLY A 35 17.50 -3.27 7.06
N LEU A 36 17.18 -2.43 8.06
CA LEU A 36 16.13 -2.71 9.05
C LEU A 36 14.73 -2.59 8.44
N TYR A 37 14.47 -1.55 7.63
CA TYR A 37 13.19 -1.38 6.94
C TYR A 37 12.87 -2.55 6.01
N ALA A 38 13.86 -3.05 5.26
CA ALA A 38 13.69 -4.19 4.35
C ALA A 38 13.31 -5.49 5.08
N ARG A 39 13.61 -5.63 6.37
CA ARG A 39 13.29 -6.83 7.17
C ARG A 39 11.84 -6.89 7.64
N TYR A 40 11.13 -5.75 7.64
CA TYR A 40 9.79 -5.63 8.22
C TYR A 40 8.70 -5.34 7.18
N ARG A 41 9.04 -5.38 5.91
CA ARG A 41 8.11 -5.18 4.79
C ARG A 41 7.93 -6.46 4.00
N SER A 42 6.69 -6.90 3.82
CA SER A 42 6.29 -7.92 2.84
C SER A 42 5.32 -7.28 1.86
N GLU A 43 5.58 -7.42 0.58
CA GLU A 43 4.80 -6.84 -0.51
C GLU A 43 4.44 -7.91 -1.54
N VAL A 44 3.17 -7.95 -1.93
CA VAL A 44 2.66 -8.90 -2.93
C VAL A 44 2.02 -8.13 -4.07
N HIS A 45 2.47 -8.41 -5.28
CA HIS A 45 1.94 -7.85 -6.51
C HIS A 45 1.25 -8.94 -7.32
N GLY A 46 -0.04 -8.77 -7.59
CA GLY A 46 -0.79 -9.70 -8.44
C GLY A 46 -0.70 -11.15 -7.98
N THR A 47 -0.09 -12.01 -8.76
CA THR A 47 0.07 -13.45 -8.51
C THR A 47 1.36 -13.84 -7.78
N ASP A 48 2.29 -12.90 -7.58
CA ASP A 48 3.58 -13.20 -6.98
C ASP A 48 3.57 -12.91 -5.46
N SER A 49 4.02 -13.90 -4.66
CA SER A 49 4.20 -13.73 -3.23
C SER A 49 5.62 -13.33 -2.88
N ALA A 50 5.80 -12.20 -2.17
CA ALA A 50 7.06 -11.82 -1.57
C ALA A 50 7.14 -12.35 -0.14
N ARG A 51 8.20 -13.08 0.18
CA ARG A 51 8.41 -13.68 1.49
C ARG A 51 9.45 -12.90 2.28
N VAL A 52 9.06 -12.37 3.44
CA VAL A 52 9.99 -11.82 4.44
C VAL A 52 10.13 -12.82 5.58
N ILE A 53 11.36 -13.29 5.81
CA ILE A 53 11.65 -14.27 6.86
C ILE A 53 11.40 -13.61 8.23
N ARG A 54 10.58 -14.22 9.09
CA ARG A 54 10.22 -13.89 10.48
C ARG A 54 9.10 -12.89 10.70
N PHE A 55 8.42 -12.40 9.65
CA PHE A 55 7.40 -11.38 9.84
C PHE A 55 5.97 -11.83 9.52
N GLY A 56 5.80 -12.96 8.89
CA GLY A 56 4.53 -13.45 8.35
C GLY A 56 4.47 -13.26 6.83
N ASP A 57 3.63 -14.07 6.20
CA ASP A 57 3.43 -14.06 4.76
C ASP A 57 2.10 -13.38 4.44
N VAL A 58 2.09 -12.42 3.54
CA VAL A 58 0.88 -11.82 2.98
C VAL A 58 0.63 -12.39 1.59
N TYR A 59 -0.59 -12.84 1.35
CA TYR A 59 -1.04 -13.38 0.07
C TYR A 59 -2.22 -12.57 -0.43
N LEU A 60 -2.11 -12.10 -1.65
CA LEU A 60 -3.21 -11.48 -2.38
C LEU A 60 -3.69 -12.47 -3.45
N VAL A 61 -4.99 -12.72 -3.47
CA VAL A 61 -5.63 -13.52 -4.50
C VAL A 61 -6.67 -12.65 -5.19
N GLU A 62 -6.55 -12.57 -6.50
CA GLU A 62 -7.54 -11.96 -7.38
C GLU A 62 -8.12 -13.04 -8.30
N ALA A 63 -9.43 -13.00 -8.52
CA ALA A 63 -10.03 -13.88 -9.52
C ALA A 63 -9.49 -13.52 -10.93
N ALA A 64 -9.21 -14.55 -11.71
CA ALA A 64 -8.46 -14.47 -12.97
C ALA A 64 -9.14 -13.69 -14.12
N ASP A 65 -10.36 -13.20 -13.96
CA ASP A 65 -11.08 -12.45 -14.98
C ASP A 65 -10.63 -10.99 -15.03
N ASN A 66 -9.54 -10.75 -15.78
CA ASN A 66 -8.97 -9.42 -15.98
C ASN A 66 -9.74 -8.56 -17.00
N ASN A 67 -10.77 -9.10 -17.68
CA ASN A 67 -11.59 -8.40 -18.64
C ASN A 67 -13.02 -8.22 -18.14
N LEU A 68 -13.20 -7.25 -17.23
CA LEU A 68 -14.54 -6.86 -16.79
C LEU A 68 -15.26 -6.11 -17.92
N MET A 69 -16.33 -6.71 -18.43
CA MET A 69 -17.25 -6.02 -19.32
C MET A 69 -18.21 -5.18 -18.48
N LEU A 70 -18.06 -3.87 -18.52
CA LEU A 70 -18.97 -2.94 -17.86
C LEU A 70 -20.23 -2.77 -18.70
N ILE A 71 -21.33 -3.37 -18.29
CA ILE A 71 -22.62 -3.31 -18.99
C ILE A 71 -23.60 -2.52 -18.11
N PRO A 72 -24.24 -1.46 -18.61
CA PRO A 72 -25.23 -0.68 -17.86
C PRO A 72 -26.31 -1.56 -17.22
N GLY A 73 -26.54 -1.35 -15.92
CA GLY A 73 -27.51 -2.11 -15.14
C GLY A 73 -27.07 -3.52 -14.73
N VAL A 74 -25.88 -3.95 -15.11
CA VAL A 74 -25.33 -5.26 -14.72
C VAL A 74 -24.30 -5.09 -13.61
N VAL A 75 -24.37 -5.91 -12.59
CA VAL A 75 -23.33 -5.99 -11.53
C VAL A 75 -22.25 -6.97 -12.00
N CYS A 76 -21.04 -6.44 -12.18
CA CYS A 76 -19.87 -7.27 -12.45
C CYS A 76 -19.20 -7.66 -11.12
N LYS A 77 -18.49 -8.78 -11.08
CA LYS A 77 -17.83 -9.26 -9.88
C LYS A 77 -16.32 -9.06 -9.97
N LYS A 78 -15.73 -8.41 -8.97
CA LYS A 78 -14.28 -8.30 -8.74
C LYS A 78 -13.95 -8.97 -7.42
N GLU A 79 -13.57 -10.22 -7.46
CA GLU A 79 -13.10 -10.92 -6.25
C GLU A 79 -11.63 -10.60 -6.01
N ALA A 80 -11.36 -10.08 -4.83
CA ALA A 80 -10.00 -9.91 -4.33
C ALA A 80 -10.02 -10.07 -2.81
N TYR A 81 -9.12 -10.91 -2.29
CA TYR A 81 -8.98 -11.12 -0.86
C TYR A 81 -7.53 -11.28 -0.45
N ILE A 82 -7.27 -11.01 0.81
CA ILE A 82 -5.96 -11.13 1.43
C ILE A 82 -5.99 -12.22 2.49
N SER A 83 -4.94 -13.00 2.52
CA SER A 83 -4.59 -13.85 3.64
C SER A 83 -3.26 -13.42 4.21
N PHE A 84 -3.15 -13.41 5.53
CA PHE A 84 -1.91 -13.10 6.25
C PHE A 84 -1.68 -14.15 7.32
N GLN A 85 -0.52 -14.77 7.31
CA GLN A 85 -0.10 -15.66 8.38
C GLN A 85 0.50 -14.82 9.50
N GLY A 86 -0.04 -14.99 10.72
CA GLY A 86 0.30 -14.16 11.86
C GLY A 86 1.80 -14.07 12.15
N SER A 87 2.23 -12.90 12.54
CA SER A 87 3.56 -12.58 13.03
C SER A 87 3.54 -12.55 14.56
N GLU A 88 4.71 -12.75 15.21
CA GLU A 88 4.85 -12.56 16.66
C GLU A 88 4.74 -11.09 17.08
N ALA A 89 4.79 -10.16 16.14
CA ALA A 89 4.64 -8.72 16.34
C ALA A 89 3.29 -8.22 15.83
N SER A 90 2.75 -7.17 16.44
CA SER A 90 1.62 -6.43 15.91
C SER A 90 1.93 -5.90 14.52
N THR A 91 0.96 -5.96 13.62
CA THR A 91 1.17 -5.74 12.19
C THR A 91 0.08 -4.85 11.62
N TYR A 92 0.46 -3.89 10.78
CA TYR A 92 -0.45 -3.22 9.86
C TYR A 92 -0.42 -3.94 8.50
N VAL A 93 -1.59 -4.30 8.02
CA VAL A 93 -1.76 -4.81 6.65
C VAL A 93 -2.41 -3.73 5.82
N PHE A 94 -1.74 -3.30 4.76
CA PHE A 94 -2.22 -2.29 3.82
C PHE A 94 -2.72 -2.95 2.54
N VAL A 95 -3.80 -2.38 2.02
CA VAL A 95 -4.27 -2.60 0.65
C VAL A 95 -4.06 -1.32 -0.12
N VAL A 96 -3.29 -1.39 -1.18
CA VAL A 96 -3.04 -0.27 -2.09
C VAL A 96 -3.79 -0.54 -3.38
N ILE A 97 -4.72 0.31 -3.73
CA ILE A 97 -5.51 0.24 -4.96
C ILE A 97 -5.05 1.37 -5.88
N GLU A 98 -4.24 1.01 -6.88
CA GLU A 98 -3.84 1.94 -7.95
C GLU A 98 -4.93 1.92 -9.01
N ALA A 99 -5.65 3.00 -9.13
CA ALA A 99 -6.74 3.13 -10.10
C ALA A 99 -6.28 3.91 -11.35
N SER A 100 -6.87 3.62 -12.50
CA SER A 100 -6.77 4.53 -13.63
C SER A 100 -7.32 5.91 -13.25
N SER A 101 -6.91 6.96 -13.97
CA SER A 101 -7.49 8.30 -13.77
C SER A 101 -9.02 8.24 -13.80
N HIS A 102 -9.70 9.19 -13.14
CA HIS A 102 -11.17 9.32 -13.08
C HIS A 102 -11.87 8.55 -11.95
N TRP A 103 -11.16 7.72 -11.18
CA TRP A 103 -11.69 7.20 -9.94
C TRP A 103 -11.52 8.23 -8.80
N THR A 104 -12.51 8.30 -7.93
CA THR A 104 -12.49 9.07 -6.68
C THR A 104 -12.98 8.21 -5.54
N GLU A 105 -12.45 8.44 -4.35
CA GLU A 105 -12.91 7.79 -3.13
C GLU A 105 -13.99 8.66 -2.47
N ASN A 106 -15.07 8.04 -1.99
CA ASN A 106 -16.13 8.71 -1.28
C ASN A 106 -16.73 7.79 -0.22
N GLY A 107 -16.24 7.88 1.02
CA GLY A 107 -16.74 7.14 2.16
C GLY A 107 -16.67 5.62 2.03
N GLY A 108 -15.51 5.10 1.59
CA GLY A 108 -15.28 3.66 1.39
C GLY A 108 -15.76 3.14 0.04
N ILE A 109 -16.24 4.01 -0.84
CA ILE A 109 -16.70 3.65 -2.18
C ILE A 109 -15.79 4.31 -3.21
N LEU A 110 -15.19 3.52 -4.08
CA LEU A 110 -14.50 4.01 -5.27
C LEU A 110 -15.53 4.25 -6.36
N VAL A 111 -15.57 5.45 -6.91
CA VAL A 111 -16.61 5.91 -7.84
C VAL A 111 -15.97 6.57 -9.06
N MET A 112 -16.52 6.27 -10.24
CA MET A 112 -16.32 7.04 -11.45
C MET A 112 -17.59 7.84 -11.75
N TYR A 113 -17.44 9.13 -11.93
CA TYR A 113 -18.52 10.03 -12.28
C TYR A 113 -18.58 10.29 -13.79
N ASP A 114 -19.71 10.80 -14.25
CA ASP A 114 -19.86 11.37 -15.57
C ASP A 114 -18.92 12.57 -15.79
N ARG A 115 -18.90 13.12 -17.01
CA ARG A 115 -18.04 14.26 -17.35
C ARG A 115 -18.26 15.47 -16.46
N ASP A 116 -19.51 15.71 -16.07
CA ASP A 116 -19.92 16.89 -15.28
C ASP A 116 -19.90 16.63 -13.77
N LYS A 117 -19.49 15.41 -13.37
CA LYS A 117 -19.44 14.91 -12.00
C LYS A 117 -20.79 14.97 -11.27
N SER A 118 -21.89 14.87 -12.01
CA SER A 118 -23.24 14.86 -11.47
C SER A 118 -23.73 13.45 -11.11
N ASP A 119 -23.43 12.48 -11.96
CA ASP A 119 -23.95 11.13 -11.84
C ASP A 119 -22.84 10.09 -11.67
N LYS A 120 -23.09 9.10 -10.81
CA LYS A 120 -22.20 7.97 -10.60
C LYS A 120 -22.38 6.95 -11.72
N LEU A 121 -21.36 6.75 -12.54
CA LEU A 121 -21.41 5.81 -13.65
C LEU A 121 -21.01 4.40 -13.22
N VAL A 122 -19.91 4.28 -12.46
CA VAL A 122 -19.39 3.01 -11.98
C VAL A 122 -19.01 3.16 -10.52
N SER A 123 -19.28 2.16 -9.71
CA SER A 123 -18.86 2.16 -8.31
C SER A 123 -18.49 0.76 -7.82
N ILE A 124 -17.54 0.71 -6.88
CA ILE A 124 -17.18 -0.48 -6.10
C ILE A 124 -16.96 -0.08 -4.66
N GLN A 125 -17.54 -0.83 -3.72
CA GLN A 125 -17.37 -0.58 -2.29
C GLN A 125 -16.16 -1.34 -1.76
N VAL A 126 -15.33 -0.68 -0.98
CA VAL A 126 -14.32 -1.33 -0.14
C VAL A 126 -15.02 -1.91 1.10
N GLU A 127 -14.59 -3.02 1.60
CA GLU A 127 -15.22 -3.68 2.74
C GLU A 127 -15.01 -2.84 4.02
N ASP A 128 -16.06 -2.67 4.82
CA ASP A 128 -16.15 -1.67 5.90
C ASP A 128 -15.11 -1.80 7.02
N SER A 129 -14.49 -2.96 7.18
CA SER A 129 -13.43 -3.17 8.18
C SER A 129 -12.07 -2.59 7.78
N TRP A 130 -11.91 -2.19 6.52
CA TRP A 130 -10.71 -1.50 6.07
C TRP A 130 -10.80 -0.01 6.40
N THR A 131 -9.78 0.50 7.09
CA THR A 131 -9.68 1.92 7.44
C THR A 131 -8.98 2.68 6.33
N PRO A 132 -9.56 3.74 5.77
CA PRO A 132 -8.89 4.57 4.77
C PRO A 132 -7.69 5.29 5.37
N VAL A 133 -6.58 5.34 4.64
CA VAL A 133 -5.30 5.93 5.05
C VAL A 133 -4.88 7.07 4.15
N SER A 134 -4.99 6.89 2.84
CA SER A 134 -4.60 7.89 1.82
C SER A 134 -5.41 7.72 0.54
N ASP A 135 -5.64 8.83 -0.18
CA ASP A 135 -6.34 8.91 -1.47
C ASP A 135 -5.63 9.86 -2.45
N GLU A 136 -4.33 9.77 -2.57
CA GLU A 136 -3.51 10.67 -3.38
C GLU A 136 -3.21 10.09 -4.77
N ASN A 137 -3.33 10.92 -5.83
CA ASN A 137 -2.89 10.58 -7.20
C ASN A 137 -3.53 9.29 -7.76
N ASN A 138 -4.80 9.03 -7.49
CA ASN A 138 -5.53 7.81 -7.83
C ASN A 138 -4.95 6.55 -7.16
N ILE A 139 -4.24 6.71 -6.07
CA ILE A 139 -3.77 5.64 -5.20
C ILE A 139 -4.59 5.71 -3.92
N PHE A 140 -5.43 4.71 -3.70
CA PHE A 140 -6.27 4.58 -2.53
C PHE A 140 -5.67 3.56 -1.58
N VAL A 141 -5.42 3.96 -0.36
CA VAL A 141 -4.75 3.10 0.63
C VAL A 141 -5.68 2.85 1.80
N TYR A 142 -5.85 1.60 2.12
CA TYR A 142 -6.64 1.14 3.25
C TYR A 142 -5.78 0.25 4.15
N ALA A 143 -6.08 0.22 5.44
CA ALA A 143 -5.32 -0.55 6.41
C ALA A 143 -6.21 -1.30 7.41
N ILE A 144 -5.66 -2.37 7.98
CA ILE A 144 -6.19 -3.07 9.14
C ILE A 144 -5.05 -3.36 10.11
N SER A 145 -5.33 -3.30 11.41
CA SER A 145 -4.39 -3.68 12.47
C SER A 145 -4.60 -5.11 12.90
N LEU A 146 -3.52 -5.85 13.07
CA LEU A 146 -3.51 -7.21 13.58
C LEU A 146 -2.67 -7.26 14.85
N ASP A 147 -3.21 -7.92 15.87
CA ASP A 147 -2.49 -8.25 17.08
C ASP A 147 -1.43 -9.33 16.85
N PRO A 148 -0.44 -9.50 17.75
CA PRO A 148 0.53 -10.57 17.66
C PRO A 148 -0.14 -11.95 17.52
N ASN A 149 0.36 -12.74 16.59
CA ASN A 149 -0.16 -14.08 16.22
C ASN A 149 -1.58 -14.11 15.63
N GLN A 150 -2.19 -12.96 15.39
CA GLN A 150 -3.46 -12.89 14.67
C GLN A 150 -3.24 -13.20 13.18
N THR A 151 -4.15 -13.99 12.59
CA THR A 151 -4.13 -14.34 11.17
C THR A 151 -5.33 -13.71 10.46
N LEU A 152 -5.17 -13.40 9.19
CA LEU A 152 -6.28 -13.11 8.28
C LEU A 152 -6.45 -14.31 7.34
N LEU A 153 -7.67 -14.80 7.22
CA LEU A 153 -8.01 -15.85 6.26
C LEU A 153 -9.03 -15.28 5.28
N GLU A 154 -8.65 -15.22 4.00
CA GLU A 154 -9.54 -14.80 2.91
C GLU A 154 -10.31 -13.49 3.20
N LYS A 155 -9.62 -12.52 3.81
CA LYS A 155 -10.22 -11.22 4.11
C LYS A 155 -10.53 -10.47 2.81
N GLN A 156 -11.80 -10.26 2.56
CA GLN A 156 -12.26 -9.56 1.35
C GLN A 156 -11.77 -8.10 1.34
N ILE A 157 -11.36 -7.64 0.18
CA ILE A 157 -10.98 -6.24 -0.04
C ILE A 157 -12.23 -5.42 -0.39
N PHE A 158 -13.07 -5.96 -1.23
CA PHE A 158 -14.30 -5.30 -1.64
C PHE A 158 -15.51 -5.87 -0.91
N GLY A 159 -16.43 -4.98 -0.58
CA GLY A 159 -17.66 -5.29 0.15
C GLY A 159 -18.75 -5.87 -0.75
N ILE A 160 -19.94 -6.02 -0.17
CA ILE A 160 -21.12 -6.53 -0.87
C ILE A 160 -21.92 -5.35 -1.43
N GLN A 161 -22.10 -5.33 -2.74
CA GLN A 161 -23.03 -4.40 -3.40
C GLN A 161 -24.10 -5.16 -4.16
N ASN A 162 -25.36 -4.78 -3.98
CA ASN A 162 -26.53 -5.47 -4.57
C ASN A 162 -26.51 -6.99 -4.38
N GLY A 163 -26.05 -7.45 -3.21
CA GLY A 163 -25.97 -8.88 -2.88
C GLY A 163 -24.80 -9.63 -3.52
N VAL A 164 -23.91 -8.93 -4.24
CA VAL A 164 -22.73 -9.52 -4.88
C VAL A 164 -21.47 -9.10 -4.13
N GLN A 165 -20.70 -10.08 -3.65
CA GLN A 165 -19.39 -9.85 -3.04
C GLN A 165 -18.42 -9.31 -4.09
N GLY A 166 -17.77 -8.18 -3.81
CA GLY A 166 -16.91 -7.48 -4.78
C GLY A 166 -17.70 -6.96 -5.99
N GLY A 167 -18.98 -6.63 -5.80
CA GLY A 167 -19.83 -6.13 -6.88
C GLY A 167 -19.37 -4.77 -7.39
N ILE A 168 -19.13 -4.69 -8.69
CA ILE A 168 -18.99 -3.42 -9.42
C ILE A 168 -20.36 -3.07 -9.98
N ILE A 169 -20.93 -1.97 -9.52
CA ILE A 169 -22.21 -1.48 -10.03
C ILE A 169 -21.95 -0.56 -11.21
N VAL A 170 -22.58 -0.85 -12.32
CA VAL A 170 -22.65 0.04 -13.47
C VAL A 170 -24.05 0.65 -13.51
N SER A 171 -24.14 1.97 -13.55
CA SER A 171 -25.42 2.67 -13.55
C SER A 171 -26.35 2.18 -14.67
N PRO A 172 -27.61 1.83 -14.37
CA PRO A 172 -28.59 1.46 -15.38
C PRO A 172 -29.06 2.67 -16.22
N GLU A 173 -28.86 3.88 -15.71
CA GLU A 173 -29.33 5.12 -16.30
C GLU A 173 -28.29 5.79 -17.23
N MET A 174 -27.18 5.07 -17.52
CA MET A 174 -26.14 5.58 -18.41
C MET A 174 -26.70 5.91 -19.78
N THR A 175 -26.44 7.13 -20.22
CA THR A 175 -26.78 7.58 -21.56
C THR A 175 -25.70 7.15 -22.57
N LYS A 176 -26.02 7.32 -23.85
CA LYS A 176 -25.01 7.12 -24.91
C LYS A 176 -23.79 8.03 -24.71
N THR A 177 -24.01 9.25 -24.24
CA THR A 177 -22.93 10.23 -23.98
C THR A 177 -21.99 9.72 -22.89
N ASP A 178 -22.51 9.08 -21.83
CA ASP A 178 -21.72 8.51 -20.75
C ASP A 178 -20.90 7.31 -21.22
N ILE A 179 -21.50 6.46 -22.08
CA ILE A 179 -20.80 5.33 -22.68
C ILE A 179 -19.67 5.82 -23.58
N ASP A 180 -19.93 6.83 -24.44
CA ASP A 180 -18.94 7.44 -25.30
C ASP A 180 -17.82 8.10 -24.47
N TYR A 181 -18.16 8.71 -23.34
CA TYR A 181 -17.20 9.26 -22.39
C TYR A 181 -16.31 8.17 -21.78
N LEU A 182 -16.89 7.10 -21.22
CA LEU A 182 -16.11 5.97 -20.67
C LEU A 182 -15.19 5.35 -21.73
N ASN A 183 -15.65 5.20 -22.95
CA ASN A 183 -14.81 4.71 -24.05
C ASN A 183 -13.66 5.68 -24.40
N SER A 184 -13.87 6.99 -24.22
CA SER A 184 -12.87 8.02 -24.53
C SER A 184 -11.74 8.10 -23.49
N ILE A 185 -11.99 7.72 -22.23
CA ILE A 185 -11.00 7.76 -21.16
C ILE A 185 -10.03 6.56 -21.18
N GLY A 186 -10.29 5.58 -22.04
CA GLY A 186 -9.42 4.43 -22.25
C GLY A 186 -9.66 3.29 -21.26
N THR A 187 -8.60 2.59 -20.88
CA THR A 187 -8.72 1.41 -20.03
C THR A 187 -9.06 1.79 -18.59
N ILE A 188 -10.18 1.26 -18.09
CA ILE A 188 -10.57 1.34 -16.69
C ILE A 188 -9.90 0.19 -15.95
N SER A 189 -9.01 0.50 -15.02
CA SER A 189 -8.26 -0.51 -14.28
C SER A 189 -8.20 -0.18 -12.78
N LEU A 190 -8.17 -1.25 -11.99
CA LEU A 190 -7.87 -1.24 -10.55
C LEU A 190 -6.78 -2.29 -10.33
N ARG A 191 -5.59 -1.87 -10.01
CA ARG A 191 -4.49 -2.74 -9.62
C ARG A 191 -4.40 -2.76 -8.11
N ILE A 192 -4.30 -3.95 -7.54
CA ILE A 192 -4.26 -4.14 -6.09
C ILE A 192 -2.88 -4.64 -5.69
N THR A 193 -2.37 -4.09 -4.58
CA THR A 193 -1.13 -4.54 -3.93
C THR A 193 -1.41 -4.70 -2.44
N ALA A 194 -0.90 -5.74 -1.82
CA ALA A 194 -0.96 -5.93 -0.39
C ALA A 194 0.43 -5.79 0.24
N ILE A 195 0.51 -5.03 1.34
CA ILE A 195 1.77 -4.77 2.06
C ILE A 195 1.52 -5.02 3.54
N ALA A 196 2.40 -5.78 4.19
CA ALA A 196 2.38 -5.93 5.65
C ALA A 196 3.60 -5.26 6.28
N VAL A 197 3.39 -4.52 7.36
CA VAL A 197 4.43 -3.77 8.07
C VAL A 197 4.26 -3.98 9.58
N GLN A 198 5.36 -4.18 10.30
CA GLN A 198 5.31 -4.21 11.75
C GLN A 198 4.82 -2.86 12.28
N SER A 199 3.81 -2.86 13.14
CA SER A 199 3.20 -1.62 13.67
C SER A 199 4.04 -0.95 14.76
N ASN A 200 4.94 -1.70 15.43
CA ASN A 200 5.79 -1.18 16.48
C ASN A 200 6.72 -0.08 15.96
N GLY A 201 6.66 1.09 16.59
CA GLY A 201 7.46 2.26 16.21
C GLY A 201 6.68 3.31 15.39
N PHE A 202 5.45 3.02 15.01
CA PHE A 202 4.57 3.98 14.36
C PHE A 202 3.41 4.38 15.28
N ALA A 203 3.01 5.64 15.21
CA ALA A 203 1.90 6.16 16.00
C ALA A 203 0.54 5.64 15.47
N ASP A 204 0.42 5.48 14.16
CA ASP A 204 -0.80 5.07 13.48
C ASP A 204 -0.51 4.54 12.06
N TYR A 205 -1.58 4.21 11.32
CA TYR A 205 -1.49 3.76 9.93
C TYR A 205 -0.83 4.78 9.01
N ALA A 206 -1.15 6.08 9.19
CA ALA A 206 -0.64 7.13 8.31
C ALA A 206 0.88 7.26 8.47
N ALA A 207 1.39 7.29 9.71
CA ALA A 207 2.82 7.31 10.00
C ALA A 207 3.56 6.09 9.41
N ALA A 208 2.95 4.92 9.50
CA ALA A 208 3.50 3.70 8.92
C ALA A 208 3.52 3.77 7.40
N TRP A 209 2.43 4.24 6.78
CA TRP A 209 2.34 4.40 5.32
C TRP A 209 3.38 5.39 4.79
N GLU A 210 3.51 6.57 5.41
CA GLU A 210 4.50 7.57 5.02
C GLU A 210 5.95 7.07 5.05
N SER A 211 6.22 6.07 5.88
CA SER A 211 7.56 5.50 6.01
C SER A 211 7.92 4.48 4.93
N ILE A 212 6.94 3.98 4.18
CA ILE A 212 7.13 2.87 3.21
C ILE A 212 6.81 3.24 1.75
N ARG A 213 6.21 4.42 1.53
CA ARG A 213 5.93 4.96 0.19
C ARG A 213 7.15 5.61 -0.48
#